data_8aa8bef63746c1f8e8732a8d49d0db57
#
_entry.id   8aa8bef63746c1f8e8732a8d49d0db57
#
_cell.length_a   1.000
_cell.length_b   1.000
_cell.length_c   1.000
_cell.angle_alpha   90.00
_cell.angle_beta   90.00
_cell.angle_gamma   90.00
#
_symmetry.space_group_name_H-M   'P 1'
#
loop_
_entity.id
_entity.type
_entity.pdbx_description
1 polymer ?
#
loop_
_entity_poly.entity_id
_entity_poly.type
_entity_poly.pdbx_seq_one_letter_code
_entity_poly.pdbx_strand_id
1 'polypeptide(L)'
;EKSCLSACVILLAAGHKRRVRQGALVGLHRPYWRQASLEKYYEDHKEEESWDNVFAFSEWLHDDALLSLAEYLEFMLDQGVEPRFLLSSLRFRKMLMWYPDRDTLAAANLITPNETTVPDKETDASPHAEISMR
;
A
#
# COMPACT_ATOMS: atom_id res chain seq x y z
N GLU A 1 -14.58 9.52 -0.52
CA GLU A 1 -13.15 9.84 -0.46
C GLU A 1 -12.37 8.63 -1.03
N LYS A 2 -11.53 8.85 -2.04
CA LYS A 2 -10.77 7.76 -2.68
C LYS A 2 -9.39 7.72 -2.04
N SER A 3 -8.92 6.52 -1.67
CA SER A 3 -7.63 6.34 -1.04
C SER A 3 -6.88 5.14 -1.63
N CYS A 4 -5.55 5.23 -1.66
CA CYS A 4 -4.65 4.14 -2.01
C CYS A 4 -3.76 3.87 -0.80
N LEU A 5 -4.06 2.82 -0.05
CA LEU A 5 -3.47 2.53 1.25
C LEU A 5 -2.73 1.19 1.23
N SER A 6 -1.61 1.11 1.96
CA SER A 6 -0.90 -0.15 2.17
C SER A 6 -0.52 -0.83 0.85
N ALA A 7 -0.91 -2.07 0.60
CA ALA A 7 -0.62 -2.81 -0.62
C ALA A 7 -1.05 -2.09 -1.93
N CYS A 8 -2.04 -1.19 -1.88
CA CYS A 8 -2.41 -0.36 -3.02
C CYS A 8 -1.24 0.51 -3.51
N VAL A 9 -0.33 0.91 -2.61
CA VAL A 9 0.85 1.72 -2.98
C VAL A 9 1.83 0.92 -3.83
N ILE A 10 1.94 -0.38 -3.61
CA ILE A 10 2.77 -1.28 -4.44
C ILE A 10 2.19 -1.33 -5.87
N LEU A 11 0.87 -1.46 -6.00
CA LEU A 11 0.20 -1.42 -7.30
C LEU A 11 0.35 -0.06 -8.00
N LEU A 12 0.31 1.03 -7.24
CA LEU A 12 0.57 2.37 -7.78
C LEU A 12 2.00 2.47 -8.30
N ALA A 13 2.99 1.97 -7.56
CA ALA A 13 4.39 1.96 -7.95
C ALA A 13 4.66 1.13 -9.20
N ALA A 14 3.94 0.03 -9.42
CA ALA A 14 4.04 -0.82 -10.60
C ALA A 14 3.57 -0.13 -11.89
N GLY A 15 2.83 0.97 -11.78
CA GLY A 15 2.26 1.67 -12.93
C GLY A 15 3.28 2.55 -13.67
N HIS A 16 3.27 2.54 -15.01
CA HIS A 16 4.04 3.49 -15.83
C HIS A 16 3.54 4.93 -15.66
N LYS A 17 2.23 5.11 -15.52
CA LYS A 17 1.59 6.41 -15.28
C LYS A 17 0.94 6.37 -13.90
N ARG A 18 1.61 6.98 -12.95
CA ARG A 18 1.24 6.97 -11.53
C ARG A 18 0.42 8.19 -11.19
N ARG A 19 -0.87 8.11 -11.45
CA ARG A 19 -1.79 9.25 -11.28
C ARG A 19 -2.60 9.09 -10.00
N VAL A 20 -2.59 10.14 -9.20
CA VAL A 20 -3.40 10.25 -7.99
C VAL A 20 -4.27 11.49 -8.13
N ARG A 21 -5.59 11.31 -8.00
CA ARG A 21 -6.54 12.45 -8.07
C ARG A 21 -6.29 13.46 -6.96
N GLN A 22 -6.66 14.70 -7.22
CA GLN A 22 -6.62 15.73 -6.18
C GLN A 22 -7.56 15.32 -5.01
N GLY A 23 -7.09 15.50 -3.78
CA GLY A 23 -7.83 15.11 -2.57
C GLY A 23 -7.83 13.61 -2.25
N ALA A 24 -7.28 12.76 -3.12
CA ALA A 24 -7.11 11.35 -2.78
C ALA A 24 -5.92 11.15 -1.84
N LEU A 25 -6.10 10.26 -0.85
CA LEU A 25 -5.07 9.93 0.13
C LEU A 25 -4.21 8.77 -0.36
N VAL A 26 -2.89 8.93 -0.24
CA VAL A 26 -1.93 7.83 -0.37
C VAL A 26 -1.34 7.57 1.01
N GLY A 27 -1.46 6.34 1.50
CA GLY A 27 -1.05 6.00 2.85
C GLY A 27 -0.13 4.78 2.90
N LEU A 28 1.00 4.95 3.60
CA LEU A 28 1.99 3.91 3.83
C LEU A 28 2.09 3.56 5.32
N HIS A 29 2.41 2.33 5.59
CA HIS A 29 2.80 1.87 6.91
C HIS A 29 3.83 0.75 6.77
N ARG A 30 4.63 0.52 7.82
CA ARG A 30 5.50 -0.67 7.80
C ARG A 30 4.67 -1.95 7.85
N PRO A 31 5.09 -3.02 7.18
CA PRO A 31 4.46 -4.33 7.31
C PRO A 31 4.40 -4.78 8.78
N TYR A 32 3.31 -5.39 9.18
CA TYR A 32 3.17 -5.97 10.52
C TYR A 32 2.15 -7.12 10.52
N TRP A 33 2.36 -8.02 11.45
CA TRP A 33 1.39 -9.07 11.75
C TRP A 33 0.55 -8.69 12.97
N ARG A 34 -0.73 -9.03 12.92
CA ARG A 34 -1.58 -8.98 14.11
C ARG A 34 -1.30 -10.21 14.97
N GLN A 35 -1.28 -10.05 16.28
CA GLN A 35 -1.00 -11.14 17.22
C GLN A 35 -1.91 -12.35 16.95
N ALA A 36 -3.22 -12.17 16.88
CA ALA A 36 -4.15 -13.25 16.62
C ALA A 36 -3.92 -13.98 15.29
N SER A 37 -3.41 -13.28 14.26
CA SER A 37 -3.05 -13.89 12.98
C SER A 37 -1.78 -14.72 13.11
N LEU A 38 -0.80 -14.26 13.89
CA LEU A 38 0.43 -15.02 14.17
C LEU A 38 0.16 -16.27 14.99
N GLU A 39 -0.66 -16.15 16.05
CA GLU A 39 -1.06 -17.28 16.87
C GLU A 39 -1.75 -18.35 16.03
N LYS A 40 -2.72 -17.93 15.21
CA LYS A 40 -3.41 -18.85 14.31
C LYS A 40 -2.44 -19.48 13.30
N TYR A 41 -1.56 -18.71 12.69
CA TYR A 41 -0.61 -19.20 11.70
C TYR A 41 0.34 -20.24 12.32
N TYR A 42 0.86 -19.97 13.52
CA TYR A 42 1.67 -20.92 14.28
C TYR A 42 0.92 -22.23 14.54
N GLU A 43 -0.31 -22.16 15.08
CA GLU A 43 -1.10 -23.36 15.39
C GLU A 43 -1.45 -24.17 14.15
N ASP A 44 -1.74 -23.51 13.04
CA ASP A 44 -2.13 -24.18 11.79
C ASP A 44 -0.94 -24.87 11.09
N HIS A 45 0.32 -24.41 11.30
CA HIS A 45 1.48 -24.86 10.51
C HIS A 45 2.60 -25.50 11.35
N LYS A 46 2.56 -25.45 12.68
CA LYS A 46 3.66 -25.91 13.54
C LYS A 46 4.09 -27.37 13.30
N GLU A 47 3.14 -28.25 12.98
CA GLU A 47 3.40 -29.65 12.69
C GLU A 47 4.09 -29.82 11.32
N GLU A 48 3.57 -29.15 10.29
CA GLU A 48 4.08 -29.21 8.92
C GLU A 48 5.48 -28.62 8.84
N GLU A 49 5.71 -27.46 9.48
CA GLU A 49 6.99 -26.75 9.47
C GLU A 49 7.95 -27.23 10.56
N SER A 50 7.56 -28.22 11.37
CA SER A 50 8.37 -28.77 12.45
C SER A 50 8.84 -27.73 13.48
N TRP A 51 7.97 -26.77 13.84
CA TRP A 51 8.28 -25.82 14.90
C TRP A 51 7.99 -26.42 16.27
N ASP A 52 9.01 -26.95 16.90
CA ASP A 52 8.89 -27.60 18.23
C ASP A 52 8.33 -26.67 19.32
N ASN A 53 8.51 -25.37 19.14
CA ASN A 53 8.05 -24.35 20.09
C ASN A 53 7.98 -22.95 19.45
N VAL A 54 7.46 -22.00 20.19
CA VAL A 54 7.29 -20.60 19.74
C VAL A 54 8.62 -19.91 19.42
N PHE A 55 9.75 -20.36 19.96
CA PHE A 55 11.06 -19.77 19.66
C PHE A 55 11.55 -20.21 18.28
N ALA A 56 11.35 -21.46 17.88
CA ALA A 56 11.63 -21.93 16.52
C ALA A 56 10.76 -21.17 15.50
N PHE A 57 9.49 -20.99 15.80
CA PHE A 57 8.60 -20.13 15.00
C PHE A 57 9.10 -18.68 14.93
N SER A 58 9.59 -18.12 16.03
CA SER A 58 10.09 -16.73 16.06
C SER A 58 11.35 -16.55 15.22
N GLU A 59 12.22 -17.53 15.18
CA GLU A 59 13.42 -17.54 14.33
C GLU A 59 13.02 -17.55 12.85
N TRP A 60 12.15 -18.47 12.47
CA TRP A 60 11.60 -18.54 11.12
C TRP A 60 10.91 -17.23 10.73
N LEU A 61 10.04 -16.69 11.60
CA LEU A 61 9.32 -15.45 11.35
C LEU A 61 10.25 -14.24 11.17
N HIS A 62 11.36 -14.22 11.90
CA HIS A 62 12.38 -13.17 11.75
C HIS A 62 13.01 -13.21 10.36
N ASP A 63 13.42 -14.39 9.92
CA ASP A 63 14.05 -14.59 8.61
C ASP A 63 13.07 -14.30 7.47
N ASP A 64 11.84 -14.80 7.56
CA ASP A 64 10.76 -14.51 6.60
C ASP A 64 10.45 -13.00 6.50
N ALA A 65 10.40 -12.32 7.64
CA ALA A 65 10.15 -10.89 7.66
C ALA A 65 11.27 -10.07 7.01
N LEU A 66 12.53 -10.47 7.21
CA LEU A 66 13.68 -9.83 6.57
C LEU A 66 13.69 -10.06 5.06
N LEU A 67 13.42 -11.30 4.62
CA LEU A 67 13.34 -11.64 3.20
C LEU A 67 12.20 -10.88 2.52
N SER A 68 11.00 -10.92 3.08
CA SER A 68 9.84 -10.19 2.55
C SER A 68 10.08 -8.68 2.49
N LEU A 69 10.79 -8.11 3.46
CA LEU A 69 11.16 -6.71 3.45
C LEU A 69 12.18 -6.40 2.34
N ALA A 70 13.17 -7.27 2.14
CA ALA A 70 14.16 -7.12 1.08
C ALA A 70 13.50 -7.15 -0.30
N GLU A 71 12.62 -8.12 -0.57
CA GLU A 71 11.85 -8.22 -1.81
C GLU A 71 10.97 -6.99 -2.07
N TYR A 72 10.29 -6.50 -1.02
CA TYR A 72 9.51 -5.28 -1.11
C TYR A 72 10.37 -4.07 -1.49
N LEU A 73 11.51 -3.90 -0.82
CA LEU A 73 12.42 -2.78 -1.10
C LEU A 73 13.02 -2.88 -2.49
N GLU A 74 13.47 -4.06 -2.90
CA GLU A 74 14.00 -4.32 -4.24
C GLU A 74 12.98 -3.94 -5.31
N PHE A 75 11.75 -4.47 -5.20
CA PHE A 75 10.67 -4.11 -6.11
C PHE A 75 10.45 -2.60 -6.19
N MET A 76 10.33 -1.92 -5.06
CA MET A 76 10.06 -0.47 -5.04
C MET A 76 11.22 0.34 -5.64
N LEU A 77 12.47 -0.08 -5.40
CA LEU A 77 13.67 0.54 -5.96
C LEU A 77 13.73 0.34 -7.48
N ASP A 78 13.40 -0.85 -7.98
CA ASP A 78 13.31 -1.16 -9.41
C ASP A 78 12.24 -0.32 -10.10
N GLN A 79 11.19 0.03 -9.39
CA GLN A 79 10.18 0.98 -9.87
C GLN A 79 10.66 2.44 -9.79
N GLY A 80 11.88 2.70 -9.36
CA GLY A 80 12.49 4.03 -9.27
C GLY A 80 11.98 4.87 -8.10
N VAL A 81 11.39 4.25 -7.07
CA VAL A 81 10.97 4.97 -5.86
C VAL A 81 12.19 5.37 -5.04
N GLU A 82 12.20 6.60 -4.52
CA GLU A 82 13.33 7.17 -3.80
C GLU A 82 13.62 6.40 -2.49
N PRO A 83 14.88 5.93 -2.25
CA PRO A 83 15.22 5.08 -1.11
C PRO A 83 14.89 5.68 0.26
N ARG A 84 15.14 6.99 0.46
CA ARG A 84 14.88 7.66 1.74
C ARG A 84 13.40 7.75 2.05
N PHE A 85 12.56 7.84 1.03
CA PHE A 85 11.11 7.78 1.16
C PHE A 85 10.68 6.42 1.71
N LEU A 86 11.20 5.32 1.15
CA LEU A 86 10.92 3.95 1.62
C LEU A 86 11.37 3.77 3.07
N LEU A 87 12.58 4.18 3.41
CA LEU A 87 13.07 4.13 4.79
C LEU A 87 12.22 4.94 5.75
N SER A 88 11.68 6.08 5.32
CA SER A 88 10.78 6.89 6.13
C SER A 88 9.48 6.16 6.43
N SER A 89 8.90 5.44 5.46
CA SER A 89 7.68 4.65 5.65
C SER A 89 7.87 3.55 6.70
N LEU A 90 9.05 2.93 6.77
CA LEU A 90 9.38 1.87 7.72
C LEU A 90 9.58 2.37 9.17
N ARG A 91 9.86 3.67 9.35
CA ARG A 91 10.05 4.28 10.68
C ARG A 91 8.75 4.54 11.42
N PHE A 92 7.62 4.56 10.71
CA PHE A 92 6.33 4.75 11.36
C PHE A 92 6.00 3.56 12.26
N ARG A 93 5.38 3.84 13.40
CA ARG A 93 4.99 2.80 14.34
C ARG A 93 4.00 1.84 13.70
N LYS A 94 4.04 0.60 14.12
CA LYS A 94 3.03 -0.41 13.84
C LYS A 94 1.62 0.17 14.02
N MET A 95 0.73 -0.10 13.08
CA MET A 95 -0.66 0.37 13.04
C MET A 95 -0.87 1.88 12.80
N LEU A 96 0.19 2.68 12.62
CA LEU A 96 0.07 4.06 12.19
C LEU A 96 0.24 4.16 10.68
N MET A 97 -0.64 4.92 10.05
CA MET A 97 -0.56 5.23 8.63
C MET A 97 0.13 6.58 8.45
N TRP A 98 1.14 6.62 7.59
CA TRP A 98 1.76 7.85 7.13
C TRP A 98 1.10 8.30 5.83
N TYR A 99 0.67 9.55 5.79
CA TYR A 99 0.06 10.18 4.63
C TYR A 99 0.96 11.31 4.12
N PRO A 100 1.94 11.00 3.24
CA PRO A 100 2.76 12.05 2.64
C PRO A 100 1.90 12.97 1.78
N ASP A 101 2.30 14.24 1.73
CA ASP A 101 1.70 15.20 0.82
C ASP A 101 2.08 14.90 -0.65
N ARG A 102 1.44 15.61 -1.56
CA ARG A 102 1.61 15.38 -3.00
C ARG A 102 3.04 15.68 -3.47
N ASP A 103 3.67 16.71 -2.92
CA ASP A 103 5.02 17.10 -3.29
C ASP A 103 6.03 16.04 -2.82
N THR A 104 5.86 15.52 -1.63
CA THR A 104 6.65 14.38 -1.10
C THR A 104 6.49 13.13 -1.97
N LEU A 105 5.25 12.80 -2.40
CA LEU A 105 4.99 11.66 -3.28
C LEU A 105 5.64 11.85 -4.66
N ALA A 106 5.60 13.06 -5.20
CA ALA A 106 6.24 13.40 -6.49
C ALA A 106 7.77 13.35 -6.38
N ALA A 107 8.35 13.96 -5.34
CA ALA A 107 9.78 13.91 -5.08
C ALA A 107 10.31 12.48 -4.88
N ALA A 108 9.47 11.59 -4.34
CA ALA A 108 9.78 10.17 -4.19
C ALA A 108 9.57 9.35 -5.47
N ASN A 109 9.23 9.96 -6.59
CA ASN A 109 8.85 9.27 -7.84
C ASN A 109 7.69 8.28 -7.67
N LEU A 110 6.88 8.40 -6.63
CA LEU A 110 5.72 7.53 -6.42
C LEU A 110 4.52 7.98 -7.24
N ILE A 111 4.46 9.26 -7.60
CA ILE A 111 3.49 9.80 -8.55
C ILE A 111 4.21 10.58 -9.65
N THR A 112 3.61 10.63 -10.83
CA THR A 112 4.15 11.41 -11.95
C THR A 112 3.90 12.90 -11.68
N PRO A 113 4.96 13.76 -11.61
CA PRO A 113 4.77 15.20 -11.55
C PRO A 113 4.08 15.70 -12.82
N ASN A 114 3.22 16.69 -12.70
CA ASN A 114 2.67 17.46 -13.85
C ASN A 114 1.66 16.77 -14.79
N GLU A 115 0.93 15.76 -14.37
CA GLU A 115 -0.33 15.54 -15.06
C GLU A 115 -1.42 16.32 -14.31
N THR A 116 -1.70 17.50 -14.83
CA THR A 116 -2.82 18.38 -14.46
C THR A 116 -4.05 17.54 -14.13
N THR A 117 -4.63 17.81 -12.97
CA THR A 117 -5.90 17.30 -12.51
C THR A 117 -6.80 16.86 -13.66
N VAL A 118 -7.09 15.56 -13.75
CA VAL A 118 -8.27 15.14 -14.52
C VAL A 118 -9.46 15.67 -13.74
N PRO A 119 -10.19 16.68 -14.24
CA PRO A 119 -11.40 17.14 -13.57
C PRO A 119 -12.34 15.94 -13.48
N ASP A 120 -13.00 15.78 -12.35
CA ASP A 120 -14.09 14.82 -12.24
C ASP A 120 -15.08 15.17 -13.38
N LYS A 121 -15.25 14.24 -14.34
CA LYS A 121 -16.38 14.32 -15.22
C LYS A 121 -17.60 14.21 -14.30
N GLU A 122 -18.24 15.32 -14.03
CA GLU A 122 -19.63 15.34 -13.60
C GLU A 122 -20.38 14.41 -14.55
N THR A 123 -20.91 13.35 -14.01
CA THR A 123 -21.93 12.55 -14.69
C THR A 123 -23.12 13.48 -14.81
N ASP A 124 -23.21 14.13 -15.96
CA ASP A 124 -24.40 14.86 -16.39
C ASP A 124 -25.55 13.84 -16.42
N ALA A 125 -26.32 13.84 -15.34
CA ALA A 125 -27.56 13.11 -15.26
C ALA A 125 -28.55 13.83 -16.15
N SER A 126 -28.72 13.36 -17.36
CA SER A 126 -29.74 13.80 -18.29
C SER A 126 -31.11 13.73 -17.60
N PRO A 127 -31.88 14.80 -17.63
CA PRO A 127 -33.22 14.83 -17.03
C PRO A 127 -34.14 13.93 -17.85
N HIS A 128 -34.89 13.10 -17.12
CA HIS A 128 -35.96 12.25 -17.66
C HIS A 128 -36.91 13.03 -18.54
N ALA A 129 -37.03 12.60 -19.79
CA ALA A 129 -38.13 13.04 -20.66
C ALA A 129 -39.43 12.46 -20.11
N GLU A 130 -40.32 13.35 -19.68
CA GLU A 130 -41.70 12.99 -19.38
C GLU A 130 -42.39 12.53 -20.64
N ILE A 131 -42.82 11.27 -20.66
CA ILE A 131 -43.74 10.74 -21.68
C ILE A 131 -45.13 11.13 -21.22
N SER A 132 -45.68 12.20 -21.83
CA SER A 132 -47.08 12.53 -21.75
C SER A 132 -47.90 11.56 -22.59
N MET A 133 -48.73 10.74 -21.93
CA MET A 133 -49.80 10.01 -22.62
C MET A 133 -50.98 10.91 -22.90
N ARG A 134 -51.35 10.96 -24.15
CA ARG A 134 -52.72 11.22 -24.60
C ARG A 134 -53.21 10.10 -25.45
#